data_7ac82e4134d7c37f0f3587dfee96921f
#
_entry.id   7ac82e4134d7c37f0f3587dfee96921f
#
_cell.length_a   1.000
_cell.length_b   1.000
_cell.length_c   1.000
_cell.angle_alpha   90.00
_cell.angle_beta   90.00
_cell.angle_gamma   90.00
#
_symmetry.space_group_name_H-M   'P 1'
#
loop_
_entity.id
_entity.type
_entity.pdbx_description
1 polymer ?
#
loop_
_entity_poly.entity_id
_entity_poly.type
_entity_poly.pdbx_seq_one_letter_code
_entity_poly.pdbx_strand_id
1 'polypeptide(L)' 'VLDLIKTMPNYSEGEEKMIWFSPSKQLVVIKNKNSGDIVSIVRRKNKKEEWTDAGL' A
#
# COMPACT_ATOMS: atom_id res chain seq x y z
N VAL A 1 10.09 -5.35 2.98
CA VAL A 1 9.45 -4.51 1.97
C VAL A 1 9.22 -5.26 0.67
N LEU A 2 10.26 -5.91 0.16
CA LEU A 2 10.13 -6.64 -1.10
C LEU A 2 9.15 -7.81 -1.00
N ASP A 3 9.12 -8.48 0.13
CA ASP A 3 8.19 -9.57 0.35
C ASP A 3 6.75 -9.07 0.40
N LEU A 4 6.55 -7.88 0.94
CA LEU A 4 5.24 -7.29 1.06
C LEU A 4 4.64 -6.97 -0.31
N ILE A 5 5.42 -6.42 -1.22
CA ILE A 5 4.94 -6.04 -2.54
C ILE A 5 4.77 -7.23 -3.50
N LYS A 6 5.21 -8.41 -3.12
CA LYS A 6 4.96 -9.62 -3.89
C LYS A 6 3.54 -10.13 -3.72
N THR A 7 2.87 -9.70 -2.66
CA THR A 7 1.48 -10.04 -2.43
C THR A 7 0.57 -9.02 -3.09
N MET A 8 -0.73 -9.26 -3.07
CA MET A 8 -1.67 -8.31 -3.62
C MET A 8 -1.84 -7.13 -2.65
N PRO A 9 -2.03 -5.90 -3.16
CA PRO A 9 -2.19 -4.75 -2.30
C PRO A 9 -3.46 -4.85 -1.45
N ASN A 10 -3.36 -4.40 -0.21
CA ASN A 10 -4.48 -4.42 0.73
C ASN A 10 -5.47 -3.29 0.45
N TYR A 11 -4.94 -2.15 0.02
CA TYR A 11 -5.73 -0.94 -0.15
C TYR A 11 -5.30 -0.22 -1.42
N SER A 12 -6.07 0.78 -1.80
CA SER A 12 -5.69 1.68 -2.89
C SER A 12 -6.01 3.10 -2.51
N GLU A 13 -5.26 4.04 -3.03
CA GLU A 13 -5.48 5.47 -2.84
C GLU A 13 -5.73 6.08 -4.21
N GLY A 14 -6.98 6.43 -4.47
CA GLY A 14 -7.37 6.86 -5.80
C GLY A 14 -7.28 5.70 -6.78
N GLU A 15 -7.10 6.02 -8.05
CA GLU A 15 -7.02 5.01 -9.10
C GLU A 15 -5.61 4.67 -9.50
N GLU A 16 -4.63 5.40 -9.01
CA GLU A 16 -3.26 5.30 -9.46
C GLU A 16 -2.30 4.68 -8.46
N LYS A 17 -2.71 4.57 -7.20
CA LYS A 17 -1.80 4.12 -6.14
C LYS A 17 -2.27 2.84 -5.52
N MET A 18 -1.34 1.90 -5.40
CA MET A 18 -1.57 0.65 -4.70
C MET A 18 -0.87 0.71 -3.35
N ILE A 19 -1.56 0.25 -2.32
CA ILE A 19 -1.09 0.36 -0.95
C ILE A 19 -0.94 -1.02 -0.33
N TRP A 20 0.24 -1.31 0.15
CA TRP A 20 0.50 -2.51 0.96
C TRP A 20 0.66 -2.07 2.40
N PHE A 21 -0.28 -2.46 3.23
CA PHE A 21 -0.23 -2.12 4.65
C PHE A 21 -0.05 -3.37 5.49
N SER A 22 0.97 -3.37 6.32
CA SER A 22 1.23 -4.45 7.26
C SER A 22 1.14 -3.90 8.68
N PRO A 23 0.01 -4.09 9.35
CA PRO A 23 -0.14 -3.59 10.72
C PRO A 23 0.82 -4.25 11.71
N SER A 24 1.15 -5.51 11.50
CA SER A 24 2.09 -6.21 12.39
C SER A 24 3.49 -5.62 12.31
N LYS A 25 3.86 -5.12 11.16
CA LYS A 25 5.16 -4.48 10.95
C LYS A 25 5.07 -2.97 11.01
N GLN A 26 3.86 -2.43 11.09
CA GLN A 26 3.60 -0.99 11.07
C GLN A 26 4.22 -0.34 9.84
N LEU A 27 4.10 -1.01 8.72
CA LEU A 27 4.76 -0.60 7.49
C LEU A 27 3.74 -0.42 6.37
N VAL A 28 3.92 0.66 5.61
CA VAL A 28 3.07 0.97 4.47
C VAL A 28 3.96 1.22 3.26
N VAL A 29 3.67 0.52 2.16
CA VAL A 29 4.35 0.73 0.90
C VAL A 29 3.33 1.25 -0.12
N ILE A 30 3.66 2.35 -0.77
CA ILE A 30 2.82 2.97 -1.78
C ILE A 30 3.52 2.87 -3.12
N LYS A 31 2.83 2.27 -4.09
CA LYS A 31 3.39 2.05 -5.42
C LYS A 31 2.46 2.67 -6.46
N ASN A 32 3.06 3.30 -7.47
CA ASN A 32 2.29 3.86 -8.57
C ASN A 32 1.90 2.75 -9.55
N LYS A 33 0.60 2.61 -9.78
CA LYS A 33 0.07 1.57 -10.66
C LYS A 33 0.47 1.77 -12.11
N ASN A 34 0.55 3.01 -12.55
CA ASN A 34 0.86 3.32 -13.95
C ASN A 34 2.34 3.15 -14.28
N SER A 35 3.21 3.63 -13.42
CA SER A 35 4.65 3.58 -13.66
C SER A 35 5.30 2.32 -13.09
N GLY A 36 4.66 1.71 -12.10
CA GLY A 36 5.22 0.57 -11.40
C GLY A 36 6.30 0.94 -10.40
N ASP A 37 6.48 2.22 -10.13
CA ASP A 37 7.50 2.68 -9.21
C ASP A 37 6.95 2.82 -7.80
N ILE A 38 7.83 2.61 -6.81
CA ILE A 38 7.47 2.85 -5.42
C ILE A 38 7.44 4.35 -5.19
N VAL A 39 6.30 4.85 -4.75
CA VAL A 39 6.10 6.27 -4.49
C VAL A 39 6.65 6.64 -3.12
N SER A 40 6.34 5.81 -2.12
CA SER A 40 6.72 6.13 -0.76
C SER A 40 6.66 4.90 0.13
N ILE A 41 7.45 4.91 1.18
CA ILE A 41 7.40 3.89 2.22
C ILE A 41 7.31 4.64 3.53
N VAL A 42 6.23 4.41 4.28
CA VAL A 42 5.98 5.10 5.54
C VAL A 42 5.62 4.10 6.63
N ARG A 43 5.66 4.54 7.88
CA ARG A 43 5.27 3.72 9.02
C ARG A 43 3.97 4.26 9.61
N ARG A 44 3.01 3.37 9.82
CA ARG A 44 1.73 3.71 10.44
C ARG A 44 1.23 2.53 11.26
N LYS A 45 0.52 2.84 12.31
CA LYS A 45 -0.12 1.81 13.14
C LYS A 45 -1.50 1.45 12.57
N ASN A 46 -2.17 2.41 11.97
CA ASN A 46 -3.53 2.25 11.46
C ASN A 46 -3.62 2.71 10.02
N LYS A 47 -4.59 2.16 9.29
CA LYS A 47 -4.82 2.60 7.92
C LYS A 47 -5.40 4.01 7.90
N LYS A 48 -5.22 4.71 6.78
CA LYS A 48 -5.87 5.99 6.57
C LYS A 48 -7.31 5.78 6.14
N GLU A 49 -8.17 6.70 6.52
CA GLU A 49 -9.57 6.66 6.11
C GLU A 49 -9.73 6.84 4.60
N GLU A 50 -8.79 7.52 3.98
CA GLU A 50 -8.78 7.76 2.54
C GLU A 50 -8.54 6.50 1.72
N TRP A 51 -7.95 5.50 2.33
CA TRP A 51 -7.64 4.26 1.63
C TRP A 51 -8.91 3.43 1.47
N THR A 52 -9.12 2.94 0.26
CA THR A 52 -10.22 2.01 -0.01
C THR A 52 -9.68 0.61 -0.11
N ASP A 53 -10.50 -0.37 0.25
CA ASP A 53 -10.10 -1.76 0.13
C ASP A 53 -9.81 -2.09 -1.32
N ALA A 54 -8.69 -2.72 -1.58
CA ALA A 54 -8.34 -3.14 -2.92
C ALA A 54 -9.15 -4.35 -3.39
N GLY A 55 -9.97 -4.87 -2.51
CA GLY A 55 -10.97 -5.83 -2.89
C GLY A 55 -10.49 -7.26 -3.04
N LEU A 56 -9.43 -7.58 -2.40
CA LEU A 56 -8.92 -8.93 -2.63
C LEU A 56 -8.82 -9.76 -1.37
#